data_09519d49dde2c541b8ac5c77b5952b48
#
_entry.id   09519d49dde2c541b8ac5c77b5952b48
#
_cell.length_a   1.000
_cell.length_b   1.000
_cell.length_c   1.000
_cell.angle_alpha   90.00
_cell.angle_beta   90.00
_cell.angle_gamma   90.00
#
_symmetry.space_group_name_H-M   'P 1'
#
loop_
_entity.id
_entity.type
_entity.pdbx_description
1 polymer ?
#
loop_
_entity_poly.entity_id
_entity_poly.type
_entity_poly.pdbx_seq_one_letter_code
_entity_poly.pdbx_strand_id
1 'polypeptide(L)'
;MPRATRSHPILPRALTALALAALVASTAACTGAMPGAATPTPSALPEGITASVLQSRTDVVDGRLVVQVDNGTGHELTFASFDVAAPGLEPGLHFEGPRTIAAGTSVQYRMDLTPARCEGDAGPAEVTLSVDLANGGTAVGVVEAADPYDTLPRLQNFGCLTAAVERVATLTLADQLRSTGSGVDRRAWLDIAVEPTGAASGSVELEQVLGTTLLSAEDGLNWSTTAAHIEAGDAPSTISLPVRPARCDPHAGAEDKRGTILPLVVTTSEGWSGQYEVRASASLKQDLFAYFTERCGLPSN
;
A
#
# COMPACT_ATOMS: atom_id res chain seq x y z
N MET A 1 10.95 -43.11 42.83
CA MET A 1 12.34 -43.63 42.89
C MET A 1 13.25 -42.51 42.41
N PRO A 2 14.16 -42.03 43.28
CA PRO A 2 15.06 -40.92 43.01
C PRO A 2 16.45 -41.39 42.63
N ARG A 3 17.20 -40.58 41.89
CA ARG A 3 18.68 -40.56 41.87
C ARG A 3 19.11 -39.46 40.93
N ALA A 4 20.12 -38.67 41.14
CA ALA A 4 21.04 -38.33 42.22
C ALA A 4 21.91 -37.21 41.66
N THR A 5 22.10 -36.21 42.47
CA THR A 5 23.06 -35.12 42.39
C THR A 5 24.51 -35.58 42.31
N ARG A 6 25.36 -34.92 41.55
CA ARG A 6 26.80 -34.86 41.79
C ARG A 6 27.36 -33.48 41.55
N SER A 7 27.63 -32.83 42.65
CA SER A 7 28.52 -31.69 42.80
C SER A 7 29.97 -32.20 42.85
N HIS A 8 30.96 -31.49 42.34
CA HIS A 8 32.36 -31.56 42.71
C HIS A 8 33.04 -30.21 42.54
N PRO A 9 34.13 -30.00 43.29
CA PRO A 9 34.33 -28.75 44.04
C PRO A 9 35.48 -27.87 43.48
N ILE A 10 35.53 -26.68 44.05
CA ILE A 10 36.52 -25.62 43.90
C ILE A 10 37.83 -26.03 44.60
N LEU A 11 39.01 -25.66 44.05
CA LEU A 11 40.21 -25.37 44.80
C LEU A 11 41.15 -24.41 44.04
N PRO A 12 41.79 -23.46 44.75
CA PRO A 12 42.63 -22.40 44.16
C PRO A 12 44.12 -22.71 44.31
N ARG A 13 44.96 -22.14 43.47
CA ARG A 13 46.42 -21.99 43.69
C ARG A 13 46.89 -20.76 42.92
N ALA A 14 47.20 -19.68 43.53
CA ALA A 14 48.36 -19.18 44.25
C ALA A 14 49.66 -19.00 43.42
N LEU A 15 49.92 -17.73 43.13
CA LEU A 15 51.20 -16.98 43.14
C LEU A 15 52.52 -17.68 42.72
N THR A 16 53.14 -17.11 41.65
CA THR A 16 54.59 -16.79 41.73
C THR A 16 54.95 -15.63 40.81
N ALA A 17 55.47 -14.57 41.34
CA ALA A 17 56.09 -13.44 40.68
C ALA A 17 57.55 -13.82 40.26
N LEU A 18 57.92 -13.45 39.06
CA LEU A 18 59.30 -13.29 38.64
C LEU A 18 59.48 -12.07 37.77
N ALA A 19 60.22 -11.11 38.28
CA ALA A 19 60.69 -9.94 37.59
C ALA A 19 61.82 -10.31 36.63
N LEU A 20 61.74 -9.93 35.37
CA LEU A 20 62.91 -9.85 34.47
C LEU A 20 62.85 -8.51 33.74
N ALA A 21 63.79 -7.63 34.08
CA ALA A 21 64.07 -6.42 33.31
C ALA A 21 64.79 -6.79 32.03
N ALA A 22 64.26 -6.37 30.89
CA ALA A 22 64.98 -6.41 29.63
C ALA A 22 64.84 -5.05 28.93
N LEU A 23 65.97 -4.42 28.65
CA LEU A 23 66.14 -3.26 27.79
C LEU A 23 65.53 -3.54 26.43
N VAL A 24 64.64 -2.68 25.98
CA VAL A 24 64.20 -2.66 24.58
C VAL A 24 64.52 -1.31 23.98
N ALA A 25 65.40 -1.36 23.00
CA ALA A 25 65.82 -0.25 22.17
C ALA A 25 64.62 0.39 21.44
N SER A 26 64.52 1.70 21.53
CA SER A 26 63.53 2.52 20.85
C SER A 26 63.84 2.61 19.36
N THR A 27 63.15 1.82 18.53
CA THR A 27 63.09 2.08 17.11
C THR A 27 61.86 3.00 16.88
N ALA A 28 62.10 4.27 16.64
CA ALA A 28 61.13 5.20 16.17
C ALA A 28 60.75 4.84 14.71
N ALA A 29 59.71 4.00 14.55
CA ALA A 29 59.06 3.82 13.27
C ALA A 29 58.15 5.01 13.03
N CYS A 30 58.54 5.93 12.16
CA CYS A 30 57.62 6.91 11.58
C CYS A 30 56.60 6.15 10.74
N THR A 31 55.48 5.73 11.37
CA THR A 31 54.25 5.41 10.64
C THR A 31 53.68 6.73 10.17
N GLY A 32 53.99 7.06 8.89
CA GLY A 32 53.23 8.10 8.18
C GLY A 32 51.78 7.71 8.21
N ALA A 33 50.99 8.39 9.05
CA ALA A 33 49.53 8.33 8.98
C ALA A 33 49.16 8.83 7.55
N MET A 34 48.76 7.90 6.71
CA MET A 34 48.07 8.31 5.48
C MET A 34 46.93 9.23 5.93
N PRO A 35 46.78 10.42 5.32
CA PRO A 35 45.60 11.24 5.59
C PRO A 35 44.40 10.35 5.24
N GLY A 36 43.64 9.94 6.25
CA GLY A 36 42.36 9.28 6.03
C GLY A 36 41.57 10.15 5.08
N ALA A 37 41.11 9.59 3.97
CA ALA A 37 40.20 10.30 3.08
C ALA A 37 39.08 10.84 3.97
N ALA A 38 39.01 12.17 4.11
CA ALA A 38 37.96 12.81 4.86
C ALA A 38 36.64 12.37 4.20
N THR A 39 35.80 11.68 4.96
CA THR A 39 34.43 11.37 4.52
C THR A 39 33.81 12.72 4.18
N PRO A 40 33.37 12.94 2.93
CA PRO A 40 32.81 14.23 2.54
C PRO A 40 31.61 14.53 3.45
N THR A 41 31.63 15.66 4.12
CA THR A 41 30.50 16.13 4.90
C THR A 41 29.36 16.39 3.92
N PRO A 42 28.17 15.81 4.13
CA PRO A 42 27.06 16.05 3.23
C PRO A 42 26.79 17.57 3.15
N SER A 43 26.74 18.10 1.93
CA SER A 43 26.34 19.49 1.71
C SER A 43 24.81 19.59 1.67
N ALA A 44 24.27 20.79 1.93
CA ALA A 44 22.85 21.04 1.80
C ALA A 44 22.41 20.84 0.33
N LEU A 45 21.16 20.44 0.15
CA LEU A 45 20.55 20.36 -1.19
C LEU A 45 20.60 21.72 -1.90
N PRO A 46 20.79 21.72 -3.22
CA PRO A 46 20.61 22.93 -4.02
C PRO A 46 19.19 23.51 -3.85
N GLU A 47 19.09 24.84 -3.77
CA GLU A 47 17.78 25.52 -3.75
C GLU A 47 17.02 25.29 -5.05
N GLY A 48 15.67 25.14 -4.95
CA GLY A 48 14.79 24.95 -6.10
C GLY A 48 14.44 23.48 -6.38
N ILE A 49 14.87 22.54 -5.55
CA ILE A 49 14.36 21.16 -5.60
C ILE A 49 13.07 21.09 -4.79
N THR A 50 11.99 20.59 -5.41
CA THR A 50 10.71 20.33 -4.76
C THR A 50 10.23 18.90 -5.01
N ALA A 51 9.32 18.44 -4.17
CA ALA A 51 8.70 17.12 -4.32
C ALA A 51 7.18 17.21 -4.17
N SER A 52 6.47 16.27 -4.79
CA SER A 52 5.05 16.08 -4.57
C SER A 52 4.67 14.61 -4.64
N VAL A 53 3.61 14.25 -3.93
CA VAL A 53 3.03 12.90 -3.95
C VAL A 53 1.72 12.93 -4.72
N LEU A 54 1.49 11.91 -5.53
CA LEU A 54 0.27 11.77 -6.33
C LEU A 54 -0.01 10.30 -6.65
N GLN A 55 -1.21 10.04 -7.18
CA GLN A 55 -1.61 8.73 -7.64
C GLN A 55 -2.54 8.87 -8.83
N SER A 56 -2.15 8.34 -9.98
CA SER A 56 -3.03 8.25 -11.16
C SER A 56 -4.02 7.09 -11.02
N ARG A 57 -5.00 7.01 -11.92
CA ARG A 57 -5.97 5.89 -11.92
C ARG A 57 -5.31 4.53 -12.09
N THR A 58 -4.23 4.43 -12.87
CA THR A 58 -3.47 3.19 -13.04
C THR A 58 -2.66 2.86 -11.80
N ASP A 59 -2.08 3.86 -11.14
CA ASP A 59 -1.31 3.66 -9.92
C ASP A 59 -2.21 3.14 -8.77
N VAL A 60 -3.48 3.57 -8.71
CA VAL A 60 -4.47 3.02 -7.75
C VAL A 60 -4.68 1.53 -7.98
N VAL A 61 -4.85 1.11 -9.25
CA VAL A 61 -5.06 -0.32 -9.59
C VAL A 61 -3.83 -1.15 -9.29
N ASP A 62 -2.64 -0.59 -9.55
CA ASP A 62 -1.36 -1.26 -9.37
C ASP A 62 -0.84 -1.20 -7.91
N GLY A 63 -1.54 -0.50 -7.01
CA GLY A 63 -1.10 -0.33 -5.62
C GLY A 63 0.18 0.48 -5.51
N ARG A 64 0.31 1.58 -6.25
CA ARG A 64 1.53 2.40 -6.29
C ARG A 64 1.31 3.82 -5.82
N LEU A 65 2.33 4.39 -5.18
CA LEU A 65 2.50 5.81 -4.94
C LEU A 65 3.43 6.39 -6.01
N VAL A 66 3.14 7.58 -6.47
CA VAL A 66 4.04 8.34 -7.35
C VAL A 66 4.65 9.48 -6.54
N VAL A 67 5.97 9.57 -6.55
CA VAL A 67 6.71 10.73 -6.08
C VAL A 67 7.24 11.47 -7.29
N GLN A 68 6.82 12.71 -7.46
CA GLN A 68 7.37 13.60 -8.47
C GLN A 68 8.43 14.46 -7.83
N VAL A 69 9.61 14.49 -8.42
CA VAL A 69 10.71 15.38 -8.03
C VAL A 69 10.92 16.39 -9.16
N ASP A 70 10.88 17.66 -8.80
CA ASP A 70 11.07 18.78 -9.73
C ASP A 70 12.46 19.39 -9.50
N ASN A 71 13.23 19.52 -10.58
CA ASN A 71 14.50 20.22 -10.57
C ASN A 71 14.32 21.66 -11.04
N GLY A 72 13.96 22.56 -10.12
CA GLY A 72 13.86 23.99 -10.39
C GLY A 72 15.20 24.73 -10.38
N THR A 73 16.33 24.03 -10.31
CA THR A 73 17.67 24.64 -10.38
C THR A 73 18.04 25.03 -11.82
N GLY A 74 19.06 25.84 -11.99
CA GLY A 74 19.54 26.25 -13.31
C GLY A 74 20.41 25.23 -14.05
N HIS A 75 20.60 24.03 -13.50
CA HIS A 75 21.48 23.00 -14.08
C HIS A 75 20.92 21.58 -13.84
N GLU A 76 21.44 20.63 -14.61
CA GLU A 76 21.10 19.22 -14.46
C GLU A 76 21.59 18.66 -13.13
N LEU A 77 20.78 17.81 -12.49
CA LEU A 77 21.10 17.13 -11.24
C LEU A 77 20.94 15.61 -11.41
N THR A 78 21.85 14.86 -10.79
CA THR A 78 21.74 13.41 -10.71
C THR A 78 21.37 12.99 -9.30
N PHE A 79 20.20 12.38 -9.15
CA PHE A 79 19.73 11.80 -7.89
C PHE A 79 20.23 10.38 -7.76
N ALA A 80 20.95 10.09 -6.70
CA ALA A 80 21.51 8.75 -6.44
C ALA A 80 20.45 7.85 -5.80
N SER A 81 19.69 8.38 -4.81
CA SER A 81 18.60 7.69 -4.13
C SER A 81 17.67 8.70 -3.47
N PHE A 82 16.50 8.23 -3.10
CA PHE A 82 15.64 8.95 -2.16
C PHE A 82 14.77 7.99 -1.34
N ASP A 83 14.44 8.42 -0.13
CA ASP A 83 13.55 7.75 0.80
C ASP A 83 12.34 8.64 1.06
N VAL A 84 11.16 8.03 1.19
CA VAL A 84 9.93 8.74 1.50
C VAL A 84 9.40 8.29 2.85
N ALA A 85 9.30 9.23 3.77
CA ALA A 85 8.66 9.03 5.06
C ALA A 85 7.27 9.68 5.02
N ALA A 86 6.22 8.86 5.03
CA ALA A 86 4.83 9.31 5.11
C ALA A 86 4.22 8.76 6.42
N PRO A 87 3.81 9.61 7.38
CA PRO A 87 3.34 9.15 8.69
C PRO A 87 2.18 8.15 8.64
N GLY A 88 1.30 8.27 7.63
CA GLY A 88 0.17 7.36 7.41
C GLY A 88 0.51 6.03 6.71
N LEU A 89 1.78 5.77 6.40
CA LEU A 89 2.25 4.56 5.75
C LEU A 89 3.40 3.93 6.52
N GLU A 90 3.55 2.61 6.43
CA GLU A 90 4.71 1.93 6.99
C GLU A 90 5.99 2.32 6.22
N PRO A 91 7.16 2.35 6.89
CA PRO A 91 8.43 2.63 6.24
C PRO A 91 8.75 1.64 5.11
N GLY A 92 9.52 2.09 4.11
CA GLY A 92 10.00 1.22 3.03
C GLY A 92 9.81 1.81 1.63
N LEU A 93 9.22 3.00 1.51
CA LEU A 93 9.16 3.70 0.24
C LEU A 93 10.55 4.24 -0.11
N HIS A 94 11.24 3.54 -0.99
CA HIS A 94 12.63 3.82 -1.35
C HIS A 94 12.83 3.74 -2.86
N PHE A 95 13.68 4.60 -3.40
CA PHE A 95 14.18 4.55 -4.76
C PHE A 95 15.71 4.53 -4.74
N GLU A 96 16.29 3.60 -5.46
CA GLU A 96 17.73 3.50 -5.62
C GLU A 96 18.12 3.48 -7.10
N GLY A 97 19.22 4.13 -7.40
CA GLY A 97 19.83 4.19 -8.71
C GLY A 97 19.95 5.61 -9.24
N PRO A 98 20.99 5.88 -10.04
CA PRO A 98 21.19 7.20 -10.57
C PRO A 98 20.06 7.59 -11.53
N ARG A 99 19.49 8.74 -11.33
CA ARG A 99 18.51 9.35 -12.22
C ARG A 99 18.83 10.82 -12.42
N THR A 100 19.08 11.17 -13.65
CA THR A 100 19.38 12.54 -14.05
C THR A 100 18.10 13.27 -14.43
N ILE A 101 17.91 14.47 -13.89
CA ILE A 101 16.80 15.38 -14.16
C ILE A 101 17.39 16.69 -14.72
N ALA A 102 17.01 17.04 -15.93
CA ALA A 102 17.46 18.29 -16.55
C ALA A 102 16.92 19.52 -15.82
N ALA A 103 17.59 20.65 -15.96
CA ALA A 103 17.17 21.94 -15.40
C ALA A 103 15.74 22.30 -15.82
N GLY A 104 14.92 22.70 -14.87
CA GLY A 104 13.53 23.10 -15.09
C GLY A 104 12.57 21.97 -15.49
N THR A 105 12.96 20.69 -15.29
CA THR A 105 12.10 19.54 -15.59
C THR A 105 11.79 18.71 -14.35
N SER A 106 10.84 17.77 -14.48
CA SER A 106 10.43 16.87 -13.42
C SER A 106 10.47 15.40 -13.87
N VAL A 107 10.61 14.50 -12.90
CA VAL A 107 10.52 13.05 -13.12
C VAL A 107 9.59 12.44 -12.08
N GLN A 108 8.78 11.48 -12.52
CA GLN A 108 7.89 10.71 -11.66
C GLN A 108 8.47 9.32 -11.38
N TYR A 109 8.50 8.97 -10.11
CA TYR A 109 8.94 7.68 -9.61
C TYR A 109 7.76 6.93 -9.02
N ARG A 110 7.51 5.73 -9.55
CA ARG A 110 6.46 4.84 -9.05
C ARG A 110 7.04 3.84 -8.08
N MET A 111 6.47 3.81 -6.88
CA MET A 111 6.87 2.89 -5.80
C MET A 111 5.68 2.02 -5.42
N ASP A 112 5.93 0.78 -5.09
CA ASP A 112 4.90 -0.07 -4.51
C ASP A 112 4.52 0.47 -3.13
N LEU A 113 3.21 0.56 -2.86
CA LEU A 113 2.71 1.07 -1.59
C LEU A 113 3.09 0.14 -0.44
N THR A 114 3.55 0.73 0.65
CA THR A 114 3.66 0.04 1.93
C THR A 114 2.31 0.02 2.65
N PRO A 115 2.08 -0.90 3.61
CA PRO A 115 0.85 -0.93 4.39
C PRO A 115 0.52 0.41 5.05
N ALA A 116 -0.76 0.67 5.25
CA ALA A 116 -1.21 1.85 5.98
C ALA A 116 -0.94 1.72 7.49
N ARG A 117 -0.54 2.82 8.10
CA ARG A 117 -0.50 2.98 9.57
C ARG A 117 -1.80 3.60 10.02
N CYS A 118 -2.49 2.92 10.92
CA CYS A 118 -3.81 3.34 11.38
C CYS A 118 -3.78 4.15 12.68
N GLU A 119 -2.62 4.42 13.20
CA GLU A 119 -2.39 5.26 14.37
C GLU A 119 -1.90 6.64 13.93
N GLY A 120 -2.56 7.69 14.41
CA GLY A 120 -2.22 9.07 14.08
C GLY A 120 -2.73 9.51 12.70
N ASP A 121 -2.41 10.74 12.34
CA ASP A 121 -2.80 11.36 11.07
C ASP A 121 -1.82 11.00 9.94
N ALA A 122 -2.29 11.05 8.70
CA ALA A 122 -1.47 10.81 7.53
C ALA A 122 -0.25 11.74 7.43
N GLY A 123 -0.40 12.98 7.90
CA GLY A 123 0.65 13.99 7.90
C GLY A 123 1.25 14.28 6.51
N PRO A 124 2.11 15.30 6.38
CA PRO A 124 2.88 15.50 5.17
C PRO A 124 3.95 14.42 4.99
N ALA A 125 4.28 14.09 3.75
CA ALA A 125 5.42 13.23 3.47
C ALA A 125 6.72 14.03 3.42
N GLU A 126 7.79 13.45 3.93
CA GLU A 126 9.15 13.96 3.80
C GLU A 126 9.93 13.09 2.82
N VAL A 127 10.59 13.73 1.86
CA VAL A 127 11.45 13.06 0.88
C VAL A 127 12.89 13.39 1.20
N THR A 128 13.66 12.41 1.66
CA THR A 128 15.11 12.54 1.86
C THR A 128 15.80 12.25 0.54
N LEU A 129 16.44 13.23 -0.05
CA LEU A 129 17.09 13.16 -1.35
C LEU A 129 18.61 13.09 -1.19
N SER A 130 19.25 12.24 -1.98
CA SER A 130 20.70 12.17 -2.17
C SER A 130 21.03 12.57 -3.61
N VAL A 131 21.79 13.65 -3.77
CA VAL A 131 22.10 14.26 -5.08
C VAL A 131 23.62 14.31 -5.29
N ASP A 132 24.07 13.83 -6.43
CA ASP A 132 25.46 13.94 -6.82
C ASP A 132 25.77 15.36 -7.34
N LEU A 133 26.82 15.95 -6.80
CA LEU A 133 27.26 17.28 -7.15
C LEU A 133 28.36 17.22 -8.22
N ALA A 134 28.43 18.23 -9.05
CA ALA A 134 29.41 18.34 -10.14
C ALA A 134 30.89 18.31 -9.66
N ASN A 135 31.14 18.62 -8.38
CA ASN A 135 32.48 18.55 -7.76
C ASN A 135 32.85 17.14 -7.25
N GLY A 136 32.02 16.12 -7.50
CA GLY A 136 32.21 14.75 -7.04
C GLY A 136 31.79 14.49 -5.60
N GLY A 137 31.16 15.46 -4.93
CA GLY A 137 30.51 15.30 -3.62
C GLY A 137 29.05 14.90 -3.75
N THR A 138 28.41 14.59 -2.61
CA THR A 138 26.98 14.29 -2.51
C THR A 138 26.33 15.30 -1.57
N ALA A 139 25.19 15.85 -1.98
CA ALA A 139 24.31 16.63 -1.11
C ALA A 139 23.18 15.72 -0.62
N VAL A 140 22.87 15.81 0.66
CA VAL A 140 21.73 15.11 1.27
C VAL A 140 20.85 16.08 2.01
N GLY A 141 19.56 16.00 1.81
CA GLY A 141 18.61 16.83 2.55
C GLY A 141 17.19 16.35 2.42
N VAL A 142 16.30 16.94 3.19
CA VAL A 142 14.89 16.61 3.29
C VAL A 142 14.05 17.70 2.64
N VAL A 143 13.08 17.29 1.85
CA VAL A 143 12.08 18.16 1.24
C VAL A 143 10.69 17.67 1.66
N GLU A 144 9.86 18.55 2.20
CA GLU A 144 8.45 18.23 2.41
C GLU A 144 7.75 18.13 1.05
N ALA A 145 7.07 17.01 0.82
CA ALA A 145 6.36 16.77 -0.43
C ALA A 145 4.95 17.37 -0.38
N ALA A 146 4.62 18.17 -1.38
CA ALA A 146 3.25 18.63 -1.56
C ALA A 146 2.31 17.46 -1.88
N ASP A 147 1.09 17.51 -1.36
CA ASP A 147 0.02 16.55 -1.67
C ASP A 147 -1.23 17.29 -2.20
N PRO A 148 -1.21 17.77 -3.44
CA PRO A 148 -2.27 18.61 -3.99
C PRO A 148 -3.61 17.90 -4.20
N TYR A 149 -3.66 16.58 -4.01
CA TYR A 149 -4.84 15.75 -4.25
C TYR A 149 -5.28 14.94 -3.02
N ASP A 150 -4.81 15.27 -1.83
CA ASP A 150 -5.06 14.53 -0.60
C ASP A 150 -4.79 13.02 -0.76
N THR A 151 -3.72 12.68 -1.46
CA THR A 151 -3.35 11.30 -1.77
C THR A 151 -3.04 10.50 -0.51
N LEU A 152 -2.25 11.06 0.40
CA LEU A 152 -1.82 10.36 1.62
C LEU A 152 -2.99 10.09 2.58
N PRO A 153 -3.86 11.05 2.90
CA PRO A 153 -5.05 10.78 3.73
C PRO A 153 -5.97 9.73 3.12
N ARG A 154 -6.16 9.76 1.79
CA ARG A 154 -6.97 8.74 1.10
C ARG A 154 -6.35 7.34 1.19
N LEU A 155 -5.05 7.22 1.01
CA LEU A 155 -4.33 5.95 1.10
C LEU A 155 -4.39 5.37 2.50
N GLN A 156 -4.15 6.21 3.53
CA GLN A 156 -4.28 5.80 4.92
C GLN A 156 -5.70 5.32 5.21
N ASN A 157 -6.72 6.13 4.87
CA ASN A 157 -8.11 5.77 5.13
C ASN A 157 -8.49 4.46 4.41
N PHE A 158 -8.12 4.32 3.13
CA PHE A 158 -8.41 3.10 2.37
C PHE A 158 -7.75 1.85 2.99
N GLY A 159 -6.48 1.93 3.34
CA GLY A 159 -5.75 0.82 3.93
C GLY A 159 -6.29 0.45 5.32
N CYS A 160 -6.57 1.46 6.15
CA CYS A 160 -7.08 1.24 7.50
C CYS A 160 -8.52 0.76 7.51
N LEU A 161 -9.36 1.28 6.63
CA LEU A 161 -10.72 0.77 6.43
C LEU A 161 -10.68 -0.71 6.01
N THR A 162 -9.84 -1.04 5.01
CA THR A 162 -9.68 -2.42 4.55
C THR A 162 -9.26 -3.34 5.69
N ALA A 163 -8.23 -2.97 6.43
CA ALA A 163 -7.76 -3.75 7.57
C ALA A 163 -8.81 -3.88 8.69
N ALA A 164 -9.59 -2.83 8.94
CA ALA A 164 -10.65 -2.86 9.95
C ALA A 164 -11.81 -3.77 9.54
N VAL A 165 -12.23 -3.74 8.28
CA VAL A 165 -13.26 -4.67 7.75
C VAL A 165 -12.76 -6.11 7.83
N GLU A 166 -11.55 -6.39 7.37
CA GLU A 166 -10.97 -7.75 7.33
C GLU A 166 -10.75 -8.35 8.73
N ARG A 167 -10.61 -7.52 9.78
CA ARG A 167 -10.61 -8.00 11.16
C ARG A 167 -11.99 -8.49 11.63
N VAL A 168 -13.06 -8.01 11.04
CA VAL A 168 -14.43 -8.37 11.38
C VAL A 168 -14.92 -9.53 10.52
N ALA A 169 -14.80 -9.41 9.20
CA ALA A 169 -15.27 -10.41 8.26
C ALA A 169 -14.48 -10.38 6.94
N THR A 170 -14.39 -11.54 6.30
CA THR A 170 -13.99 -11.63 4.90
C THR A 170 -15.23 -11.50 4.03
N LEU A 171 -15.24 -10.52 3.13
CA LEU A 171 -16.30 -10.29 2.16
C LEU A 171 -15.82 -10.69 0.77
N THR A 172 -16.47 -11.68 0.15
CA THR A 172 -16.07 -12.16 -1.19
C THR A 172 -17.27 -12.32 -2.09
N LEU A 173 -17.10 -12.06 -3.39
CA LEU A 173 -18.10 -12.41 -4.38
C LEU A 173 -18.02 -13.91 -4.70
N ALA A 174 -19.18 -14.54 -4.87
CA ALA A 174 -19.24 -15.93 -5.36
C ALA A 174 -18.56 -16.03 -6.73
N ASP A 175 -17.89 -17.15 -7.00
CA ASP A 175 -17.13 -17.36 -8.24
C ASP A 175 -18.00 -17.48 -9.50
N GLN A 176 -19.30 -17.67 -9.32
CA GLN A 176 -20.26 -17.83 -10.41
C GLN A 176 -21.44 -16.88 -10.25
N LEU A 177 -21.93 -16.38 -11.37
CA LEU A 177 -23.13 -15.56 -11.41
C LEU A 177 -24.38 -16.42 -11.31
N ARG A 178 -25.14 -16.31 -10.23
CA ARG A 178 -26.43 -16.96 -10.12
C ARG A 178 -27.44 -16.27 -11.04
N SER A 179 -28.09 -17.02 -11.92
CA SER A 179 -29.03 -16.43 -12.88
C SER A 179 -30.17 -17.40 -13.24
N THR A 180 -31.27 -16.81 -13.77
CA THR A 180 -32.44 -17.53 -14.28
C THR A 180 -32.93 -16.91 -15.59
N GLY A 181 -33.61 -17.70 -16.42
CA GLY A 181 -34.06 -17.24 -17.72
C GLY A 181 -32.92 -17.17 -18.75
N SER A 182 -33.19 -16.52 -19.89
CA SER A 182 -32.22 -16.35 -20.97
C SER A 182 -32.54 -15.10 -21.81
N GLY A 183 -31.59 -14.68 -22.62
CA GLY A 183 -31.73 -13.51 -23.49
C GLY A 183 -31.93 -12.22 -22.72
N VAL A 184 -32.69 -11.30 -23.27
CA VAL A 184 -32.98 -9.98 -22.66
C VAL A 184 -33.80 -10.06 -21.37
N ASP A 185 -34.43 -11.19 -21.10
CA ASP A 185 -35.21 -11.43 -19.89
C ASP A 185 -34.42 -12.18 -18.79
N ARG A 186 -33.15 -12.53 -19.04
CA ARG A 186 -32.28 -13.16 -18.05
C ARG A 186 -32.16 -12.29 -16.81
N ARG A 187 -32.38 -12.87 -15.63
CA ARG A 187 -32.20 -12.24 -14.32
C ARG A 187 -30.99 -12.81 -13.64
N ALA A 188 -30.24 -11.96 -12.93
CA ALA A 188 -29.03 -12.38 -12.24
C ALA A 188 -28.91 -11.78 -10.84
N TRP A 189 -28.14 -12.44 -10.01
CA TRP A 189 -27.80 -12.03 -8.65
C TRP A 189 -26.31 -12.19 -8.43
N LEU A 190 -25.68 -11.14 -7.88
CA LEU A 190 -24.36 -11.20 -7.28
C LEU A 190 -24.54 -11.59 -5.83
N ASP A 191 -23.89 -12.65 -5.41
CA ASP A 191 -23.91 -13.11 -4.03
C ASP A 191 -22.58 -12.76 -3.37
N ILE A 192 -22.62 -11.96 -2.29
CA ILE A 192 -21.47 -11.64 -1.45
C ILE A 192 -21.50 -12.60 -0.27
N ALA A 193 -20.52 -13.47 -0.17
CA ALA A 193 -20.31 -14.30 1.01
C ALA A 193 -19.72 -13.43 2.11
N VAL A 194 -20.29 -13.52 3.31
CA VAL A 194 -19.86 -12.87 4.53
C VAL A 194 -19.36 -13.95 5.47
N GLU A 195 -18.07 -13.99 5.70
CA GLU A 195 -17.40 -14.96 6.57
C GLU A 195 -16.80 -14.23 7.78
N PRO A 196 -17.52 -14.12 8.90
CA PRO A 196 -17.01 -13.50 10.11
C PRO A 196 -15.78 -14.20 10.64
N THR A 197 -14.85 -13.43 11.20
CA THR A 197 -13.54 -13.95 11.64
C THR A 197 -13.58 -14.75 12.94
N GLY A 198 -14.66 -14.64 13.71
CA GLY A 198 -14.75 -15.19 15.07
C GLY A 198 -13.97 -14.39 16.11
N ALA A 199 -13.53 -13.17 15.80
CA ALA A 199 -12.85 -12.31 16.77
C ALA A 199 -13.79 -11.92 17.93
N ALA A 200 -13.20 -11.59 19.09
CA ALA A 200 -13.96 -11.30 20.30
C ALA A 200 -14.80 -10.00 20.23
N SER A 201 -14.47 -9.11 19.30
CA SER A 201 -15.17 -7.83 19.10
C SER A 201 -14.91 -7.29 17.70
N GLY A 202 -15.68 -6.29 17.32
CA GLY A 202 -15.62 -5.57 16.07
C GLY A 202 -16.90 -5.73 15.25
N SER A 203 -17.31 -4.65 14.62
CA SER A 203 -18.45 -4.65 13.71
C SER A 203 -18.24 -3.78 12.49
N VAL A 204 -18.95 -4.12 11.43
CA VAL A 204 -19.04 -3.37 10.18
C VAL A 204 -20.50 -3.07 9.88
N GLU A 205 -20.81 -1.80 9.71
CA GLU A 205 -22.09 -1.34 9.16
C GLU A 205 -21.94 -1.25 7.63
N LEU A 206 -22.62 -2.10 6.90
CA LEU A 206 -22.80 -1.94 5.47
C LEU A 206 -24.03 -1.05 5.23
N GLU A 207 -23.80 0.14 4.70
CA GLU A 207 -24.86 1.12 4.46
C GLU A 207 -25.53 0.88 3.10
N GLN A 208 -24.73 0.67 2.07
CA GLN A 208 -25.20 0.38 0.72
C GLN A 208 -24.09 -0.22 -0.14
N VAL A 209 -24.48 -0.83 -1.26
CA VAL A 209 -23.56 -1.22 -2.32
C VAL A 209 -23.77 -0.29 -3.51
N LEU A 210 -22.67 0.25 -4.05
CA LEU A 210 -22.75 1.18 -5.19
C LEU A 210 -22.74 0.43 -6.51
N GLY A 211 -23.49 0.97 -7.48
CA GLY A 211 -23.41 0.54 -8.87
C GLY A 211 -22.04 0.89 -9.49
N THR A 212 -21.71 0.21 -10.56
CA THR A 212 -20.48 0.40 -11.31
C THR A 212 -20.78 0.89 -12.73
N THR A 213 -19.77 1.10 -13.55
CA THR A 213 -19.95 1.40 -14.98
C THR A 213 -20.61 0.26 -15.75
N LEU A 214 -20.51 -0.97 -15.26
CA LEU A 214 -21.04 -2.17 -15.88
C LEU A 214 -22.37 -2.62 -15.28
N LEU A 215 -22.53 -2.49 -13.96
CA LEU A 215 -23.62 -3.11 -13.19
C LEU A 215 -24.36 -2.11 -12.32
N SER A 216 -25.66 -2.28 -12.19
CA SER A 216 -26.52 -1.54 -11.27
C SER A 216 -27.60 -2.45 -10.67
N ALA A 217 -28.26 -1.96 -9.62
CA ALA A 217 -29.44 -2.65 -9.06
C ALA A 217 -30.56 -2.75 -10.10
N GLU A 218 -31.42 -3.77 -9.98
CA GLU A 218 -32.58 -3.93 -10.87
C GLU A 218 -33.53 -2.72 -10.85
N ASP A 219 -33.67 -2.09 -9.71
CA ASP A 219 -34.61 -0.99 -9.43
C ASP A 219 -33.94 0.38 -9.25
N GLY A 220 -32.64 0.50 -9.51
CA GLY A 220 -31.93 1.76 -9.32
C GLY A 220 -30.49 1.74 -9.81
N LEU A 221 -29.71 2.73 -9.35
CA LEU A 221 -28.26 2.77 -9.61
C LEU A 221 -27.50 1.93 -8.59
N ASN A 222 -27.90 2.02 -7.33
CA ASN A 222 -27.23 1.43 -6.18
C ASN A 222 -28.17 0.45 -5.46
N TRP A 223 -27.61 -0.48 -4.69
CA TRP A 223 -28.36 -1.36 -3.79
C TRP A 223 -28.52 -0.70 -2.42
N SER A 224 -29.35 0.33 -2.33
CA SER A 224 -29.54 1.14 -1.12
C SER A 224 -30.36 0.45 0.00
N THR A 225 -31.03 -0.66 -0.32
CA THR A 225 -31.78 -1.46 0.65
C THR A 225 -30.98 -2.59 1.28
N THR A 226 -29.69 -2.68 0.98
CA THR A 226 -28.81 -3.78 1.38
C THR A 226 -28.06 -3.48 2.69
N ALA A 227 -28.58 -2.58 3.53
CA ALA A 227 -27.97 -2.29 4.82
C ALA A 227 -27.86 -3.58 5.66
N ALA A 228 -26.69 -3.82 6.21
CA ALA A 228 -26.41 -4.98 7.05
C ALA A 228 -25.44 -4.59 8.16
N HIS A 229 -25.72 -5.08 9.36
CA HIS A 229 -24.80 -5.05 10.49
C HIS A 229 -24.10 -6.40 10.57
N ILE A 230 -22.78 -6.40 10.59
CA ILE A 230 -21.94 -7.59 10.62
C ILE A 230 -21.06 -7.53 11.87
N GLU A 231 -21.20 -8.50 12.75
CA GLU A 231 -20.32 -8.65 13.91
C GLU A 231 -19.29 -9.76 13.66
N ALA A 232 -18.10 -9.61 14.23
CA ALA A 232 -17.03 -10.59 14.09
C ALA A 232 -17.40 -11.99 14.61
N GLY A 233 -18.37 -12.08 15.53
CA GLY A 233 -18.87 -13.32 16.11
C GLY A 233 -20.10 -13.91 15.43
N ASP A 234 -20.61 -13.30 14.36
CA ASP A 234 -21.80 -13.80 13.66
C ASP A 234 -21.56 -15.14 12.97
N ALA A 235 -22.64 -15.80 12.59
CA ALA A 235 -22.57 -16.96 11.69
C ALA A 235 -22.35 -16.48 10.24
N PRO A 236 -21.68 -17.29 9.40
CA PRO A 236 -21.55 -17.00 7.96
C PRO A 236 -22.90 -16.74 7.31
N SER A 237 -22.94 -15.78 6.41
CA SER A 237 -24.16 -15.35 5.71
C SER A 237 -23.89 -14.97 4.27
N THR A 238 -24.96 -14.66 3.52
CA THR A 238 -24.84 -14.22 2.12
C THR A 238 -25.74 -13.04 1.86
N ILE A 239 -25.19 -12.00 1.27
CA ILE A 239 -25.91 -10.84 0.78
C ILE A 239 -26.13 -11.02 -0.73
N SER A 240 -27.40 -11.14 -1.15
CA SER A 240 -27.78 -11.35 -2.55
C SER A 240 -28.22 -10.04 -3.19
N LEU A 241 -27.55 -9.63 -4.26
CA LEU A 241 -27.77 -8.38 -4.97
C LEU A 241 -28.40 -8.67 -6.33
N PRO A 242 -29.69 -8.38 -6.56
CA PRO A 242 -30.27 -8.46 -7.90
C PRO A 242 -29.61 -7.43 -8.81
N VAL A 243 -29.08 -7.89 -9.96
CA VAL A 243 -28.21 -7.09 -10.81
C VAL A 243 -28.72 -7.00 -12.23
N ARG A 244 -28.57 -5.83 -12.85
CA ARG A 244 -28.75 -5.59 -14.29
C ARG A 244 -27.55 -4.82 -14.86
N PRO A 245 -27.36 -4.86 -16.21
CA PRO A 245 -26.45 -3.93 -16.88
C PRO A 245 -26.79 -2.47 -16.54
N ALA A 246 -25.79 -1.67 -16.18
CA ALA A 246 -25.98 -0.24 -15.90
C ALA A 246 -26.38 0.52 -17.17
N ARG A 247 -25.84 0.11 -18.32
CA ARG A 247 -26.14 0.61 -19.65
C ARG A 247 -25.84 -0.46 -20.70
N CYS A 248 -26.64 -0.53 -21.77
CA CYS A 248 -26.40 -1.45 -22.87
C CYS A 248 -25.63 -0.77 -24.02
N ASP A 249 -24.38 -0.43 -23.73
CA ASP A 249 -23.44 0.19 -24.65
C ASP A 249 -22.24 -0.75 -24.85
N PRO A 250 -21.91 -1.19 -26.09
CA PRO A 250 -20.77 -2.10 -26.32
C PRO A 250 -19.44 -1.57 -25.78
N HIS A 251 -19.25 -0.24 -25.75
CA HIS A 251 -18.04 0.37 -25.19
C HIS A 251 -17.95 0.21 -23.67
N ALA A 252 -19.08 0.09 -22.97
CA ALA A 252 -19.08 -0.10 -21.52
C ALA A 252 -18.34 -1.36 -21.09
N GLY A 253 -18.49 -2.47 -21.84
CA GLY A 253 -17.75 -3.70 -21.60
C GLY A 253 -16.30 -3.67 -22.08
N ALA A 254 -16.04 -3.04 -23.25
CA ALA A 254 -14.70 -3.03 -23.86
C ALA A 254 -13.70 -2.13 -23.10
N GLU A 255 -14.19 -1.02 -22.52
CA GLU A 255 -13.35 -0.05 -21.78
C GLU A 255 -13.36 -0.27 -20.28
N ASP A 256 -14.07 -1.29 -19.80
CA ASP A 256 -14.25 -1.50 -18.38
C ASP A 256 -12.99 -2.03 -17.68
N LYS A 257 -12.47 -1.21 -16.77
CA LYS A 257 -11.36 -1.58 -15.89
C LYS A 257 -11.78 -1.83 -14.44
N ARG A 258 -12.94 -1.32 -14.04
CA ARG A 258 -13.41 -1.33 -12.64
C ARG A 258 -14.85 -1.79 -12.44
N GLY A 259 -15.62 -2.03 -13.48
CA GLY A 259 -17.05 -2.38 -13.41
C GLY A 259 -17.35 -3.73 -12.76
N THR A 260 -16.31 -4.54 -12.56
CA THR A 260 -16.36 -5.81 -11.82
C THR A 260 -15.75 -5.71 -10.41
N ILE A 261 -15.47 -4.50 -9.93
CA ILE A 261 -15.07 -4.19 -8.56
C ILE A 261 -16.24 -3.49 -7.90
N LEU A 262 -16.82 -4.12 -6.90
CA LEU A 262 -18.03 -3.64 -6.25
C LEU A 262 -17.68 -2.77 -5.03
N PRO A 263 -18.04 -1.46 -5.02
CA PRO A 263 -17.77 -0.61 -3.87
C PRO A 263 -18.90 -0.76 -2.83
N LEU A 264 -18.55 -1.15 -1.64
CA LEU A 264 -19.43 -1.22 -0.46
C LEU A 264 -19.17 0.02 0.40
N VAL A 265 -20.19 0.82 0.67
CA VAL A 265 -20.10 1.92 1.63
C VAL A 265 -20.27 1.34 3.02
N VAL A 266 -19.22 1.46 3.82
CA VAL A 266 -19.16 0.83 5.13
C VAL A 266 -18.61 1.79 6.19
N THR A 267 -19.02 1.55 7.44
CA THR A 267 -18.44 2.17 8.64
C THR A 267 -18.08 1.06 9.63
N THR A 268 -16.92 1.16 10.26
CA THR A 268 -16.44 0.16 11.22
C THR A 268 -16.54 0.67 12.64
N SER A 269 -16.62 -0.23 13.62
CA SER A 269 -16.61 0.11 15.05
C SER A 269 -15.33 0.83 15.50
N GLU A 270 -14.26 0.80 14.69
CA GLU A 270 -13.03 1.53 14.94
C GLU A 270 -13.06 2.97 14.42
N GLY A 271 -14.16 3.38 13.77
CA GLY A 271 -14.37 4.75 13.26
C GLY A 271 -13.89 4.95 11.82
N TRP A 272 -13.34 3.94 11.16
CA TRP A 272 -13.01 4.02 9.73
C TRP A 272 -14.27 3.90 8.88
N SER A 273 -14.40 4.75 7.85
CA SER A 273 -15.57 4.76 6.97
C SER A 273 -15.18 5.09 5.53
N GLY A 274 -16.00 4.62 4.58
CA GLY A 274 -15.77 4.88 3.17
C GLY A 274 -16.15 3.69 2.29
N GLN A 275 -15.46 3.56 1.15
CA GLN A 275 -15.71 2.48 0.19
C GLN A 275 -14.71 1.33 0.41
N TYR A 276 -15.25 0.17 0.77
CA TYR A 276 -14.54 -1.11 0.75
C TYR A 276 -14.80 -1.81 -0.59
N GLU A 277 -13.76 -2.32 -1.24
CA GLU A 277 -13.86 -2.90 -2.58
C GLU A 277 -13.87 -4.43 -2.54
N VAL A 278 -14.92 -5.04 -3.10
CA VAL A 278 -14.96 -6.50 -3.34
C VAL A 278 -14.79 -6.79 -4.82
N ARG A 279 -13.79 -7.60 -5.17
CA ARG A 279 -13.38 -7.85 -6.54
C ARG A 279 -13.93 -9.17 -7.06
N ALA A 280 -14.46 -9.17 -8.29
CA ALA A 280 -14.86 -10.38 -8.96
C ALA A 280 -13.63 -11.23 -9.34
N SER A 281 -13.73 -12.56 -9.16
CA SER A 281 -12.77 -13.52 -9.69
C SER A 281 -12.76 -13.52 -11.22
N ALA A 282 -11.77 -14.16 -11.82
CA ALA A 282 -11.70 -14.27 -13.28
C ALA A 282 -12.91 -15.01 -13.88
N SER A 283 -13.41 -16.04 -13.20
CA SER A 283 -14.61 -16.79 -13.59
C SER A 283 -15.87 -15.92 -13.52
N LEU A 284 -16.08 -15.24 -12.39
CA LEU A 284 -17.22 -14.35 -12.24
C LEU A 284 -17.19 -13.19 -13.26
N LYS A 285 -16.01 -12.64 -13.56
CA LYS A 285 -15.88 -11.63 -14.63
C LYS A 285 -16.37 -12.15 -15.99
N GLN A 286 -16.02 -13.37 -16.36
CA GLN A 286 -16.48 -13.99 -17.61
C GLN A 286 -18.00 -14.14 -17.61
N ASP A 287 -18.58 -14.61 -16.50
CA ASP A 287 -20.04 -14.74 -16.37
C ASP A 287 -20.75 -13.38 -16.46
N LEU A 288 -20.18 -12.34 -15.83
CA LEU A 288 -20.74 -10.98 -15.87
C LEU A 288 -20.71 -10.39 -17.27
N PHE A 289 -19.63 -10.57 -18.03
CA PHE A 289 -19.57 -10.11 -19.42
C PHE A 289 -20.50 -10.89 -20.33
N ALA A 290 -20.61 -12.21 -20.14
CA ALA A 290 -21.58 -13.03 -20.86
C ALA A 290 -23.02 -12.61 -20.55
N TYR A 291 -23.34 -12.39 -19.27
CA TYR A 291 -24.64 -11.87 -18.83
C TYR A 291 -24.92 -10.48 -19.44
N PHE A 292 -23.96 -9.57 -19.40
CA PHE A 292 -24.07 -8.23 -19.98
C PHE A 292 -24.41 -8.30 -21.47
N THR A 293 -23.66 -9.11 -22.23
CA THR A 293 -23.85 -9.29 -23.67
C THR A 293 -25.26 -9.83 -23.99
N GLU A 294 -25.67 -10.89 -23.28
CA GLU A 294 -26.95 -11.55 -23.45
C GLU A 294 -28.13 -10.64 -23.05
N ARG A 295 -28.06 -10.05 -21.85
CA ARG A 295 -29.11 -9.18 -21.28
C ARG A 295 -29.33 -7.91 -22.10
N CYS A 296 -28.29 -7.40 -22.76
CA CYS A 296 -28.32 -6.25 -23.62
C CYS A 296 -28.67 -6.60 -25.11
N GLY A 297 -28.82 -7.87 -25.45
CA GLY A 297 -29.05 -8.29 -26.84
C GLY A 297 -27.90 -7.93 -27.77
N LEU A 298 -26.65 -7.89 -27.23
CA LEU A 298 -25.47 -7.59 -28.04
C LEU A 298 -24.97 -8.85 -28.76
N PRO A 299 -24.33 -8.72 -29.95
CA PRO A 299 -23.74 -9.87 -30.61
C PRO A 299 -22.64 -10.50 -29.73
N SER A 300 -22.64 -11.82 -29.59
CA SER A 300 -21.53 -12.56 -29.00
C SER A 300 -20.34 -12.55 -29.98
N ASN A 301 -19.16 -12.12 -29.47
CA ASN A 301 -17.93 -12.18 -30.27
C ASN A 301 -17.44 -13.61 -30.44
#